data_3134299d6c12f36f1daedff4ba7b13e8
#
_entry.id   3134299d6c12f36f1daedff4ba7b13e8
#
_cell.length_a   1.000
_cell.length_b   1.000
_cell.length_c   1.000
_cell.angle_alpha   90.00
_cell.angle_beta   90.00
_cell.angle_gamma   90.00
#
_symmetry.space_group_name_H-M   'P 1'
#
loop_
_entity.id
_entity.type
_entity.pdbx_description
1 polymer ?
#
loop_
_entity_poly.entity_id
_entity_poly.type
_entity_poly.pdbx_seq_one_letter_code
_entity_poly.pdbx_strand_id
1 'polypeptide(L)'
;MIGWCRGFPIDLGGADAGWYSTAEEIIHRNGSLIIFPEGGIAREGKIEKFKPGAALVCASTGACVVPMAIYGGYHMVFGRRQRLLVGTPIESSCPDNMRHSQYAKQLMKQAEDETKRLYGILEQKYGKTDTYTESYAPAEQ
;
A
#
# COMPACT_ATOMS: atom_id res chain seq x y z
N MET A 1 19.84 5.59 6.81
CA MET A 1 18.70 6.29 7.47
C MET A 1 17.39 5.47 7.50
N ILE A 2 17.26 4.41 6.69
CA ILE A 2 16.08 3.53 6.65
C ILE A 2 15.98 2.63 7.89
N GLY A 3 17.10 2.24 8.50
CA GLY A 3 17.11 1.33 9.65
C GLY A 3 16.44 1.87 10.93
N TRP A 4 16.36 3.20 11.11
CA TRP A 4 15.69 3.80 12.26
C TRP A 4 14.16 3.60 12.23
N CYS A 5 13.56 3.56 11.04
CA CYS A 5 12.14 3.27 10.85
C CYS A 5 11.83 1.78 10.73
N ARG A 6 12.81 0.88 10.97
CA ARG A 6 12.69 -0.56 10.71
C ARG A 6 12.26 -0.90 9.28
N GLY A 7 12.61 -0.03 8.32
CA GLY A 7 12.39 -0.28 6.91
C GLY A 7 13.51 -1.13 6.32
N PHE A 8 13.17 -1.95 5.33
CA PHE A 8 14.13 -2.66 4.51
C PHE A 8 13.91 -2.31 3.02
N PRO A 9 14.98 -2.26 2.22
CA PRO A 9 14.86 -1.90 0.83
C PRO A 9 14.19 -3.01 0.01
N ILE A 10 13.39 -2.61 -0.97
CA ILE A 10 12.87 -3.50 -2.00
C ILE A 10 13.50 -3.07 -3.32
N ASP A 11 14.29 -3.96 -3.95
CA ASP A 11 14.77 -3.72 -5.30
C ASP A 11 13.66 -4.00 -6.31
N LEU A 12 13.13 -2.95 -6.90
CA LEU A 12 12.04 -3.05 -7.89
C LEU A 12 12.53 -3.47 -9.28
N GLY A 13 13.83 -3.47 -9.53
CA GLY A 13 14.45 -3.78 -10.84
C GLY A 13 15.24 -5.07 -10.89
N GLY A 14 15.52 -5.69 -9.76
CA GLY A 14 16.37 -6.87 -9.64
C GLY A 14 15.59 -8.16 -9.35
N ALA A 15 16.27 -9.28 -9.57
CA ALA A 15 15.79 -10.62 -9.21
C ALA A 15 16.01 -10.92 -7.71
N ASP A 16 16.24 -9.89 -6.88
CA ASP A 16 16.51 -10.09 -5.46
C ASP A 16 15.22 -10.44 -4.70
N ALA A 17 15.06 -11.74 -4.45
CA ALA A 17 13.98 -12.26 -3.62
C ALA A 17 14.21 -12.03 -2.10
N GLY A 18 15.28 -11.34 -1.71
CA GLY A 18 15.64 -11.15 -0.31
C GLY A 18 14.59 -10.41 0.50
N TRP A 19 13.89 -9.45 -0.09
CA TRP A 19 12.79 -8.76 0.56
C TRP A 19 11.62 -9.70 0.91
N TYR A 20 11.37 -10.69 0.04
CA TYR A 20 10.26 -11.64 0.19
C TYR A 20 10.49 -12.55 1.41
N SER A 21 11.69 -13.16 1.52
CA SER A 21 12.04 -13.99 2.66
C SER A 21 12.07 -13.21 3.97
N THR A 22 12.53 -11.95 3.94
CA THR A 22 12.47 -11.05 5.11
C THR A 22 11.03 -10.77 5.51
N ALA A 23 10.15 -10.54 4.54
CA ALA A 23 8.73 -10.30 4.80
C ALA A 23 8.04 -11.52 5.42
N GLU A 24 8.29 -12.72 4.89
CA GLU A 24 7.78 -13.97 5.46
C GLU A 24 8.27 -14.19 6.89
N GLU A 25 9.55 -13.96 7.16
CA GLU A 25 10.13 -14.09 8.49
C GLU A 25 9.45 -13.15 9.51
N ILE A 26 9.20 -11.89 9.12
CA ILE A 26 8.50 -10.93 9.97
C ILE A 26 7.09 -11.43 10.32
N ILE A 27 6.35 -11.91 9.33
CA ILE A 27 4.98 -12.42 9.53
C ILE A 27 5.00 -13.67 10.42
N HIS A 28 5.90 -14.63 10.18
CA HIS A 28 6.02 -15.83 11.02
C HIS A 28 6.39 -15.54 12.47
N ARG A 29 7.01 -14.41 12.75
CA ARG A 29 7.27 -13.91 14.11
C ARG A 29 6.10 -13.08 14.69
N ASN A 30 4.90 -13.19 14.11
CA ASN A 30 3.73 -12.38 14.47
C ASN A 30 3.97 -10.86 14.31
N GLY A 31 4.84 -10.47 13.41
CA GLY A 31 5.07 -9.08 13.06
C GLY A 31 4.04 -8.57 12.04
N SER A 32 4.12 -7.27 11.76
CA SER A 32 3.29 -6.62 10.76
C SER A 32 4.16 -5.84 9.77
N LEU A 33 3.69 -5.75 8.53
CA LEU A 33 4.36 -5.02 7.47
C LEU A 33 3.45 -3.91 6.96
N ILE A 34 4.02 -2.73 6.74
CA ILE A 34 3.36 -1.64 6.01
C ILE A 34 3.99 -1.61 4.62
N ILE A 35 3.16 -1.77 3.61
CA ILE A 35 3.60 -1.81 2.21
C ILE A 35 2.78 -0.80 1.41
N PHE A 36 3.45 -0.04 0.55
CA PHE A 36 2.82 0.83 -0.43
C PHE A 36 2.81 0.10 -1.78
N PRO A 37 1.70 -0.56 -2.14
CA PRO A 37 1.69 -1.49 -3.27
C PRO A 37 1.70 -0.81 -4.63
N GLU A 38 1.51 0.50 -4.68
CA GLU A 38 1.64 1.31 -5.88
C GLU A 38 3.08 1.31 -6.43
N GLY A 39 4.07 1.15 -5.55
CA GLY A 39 5.48 1.05 -5.90
C GLY A 39 6.08 2.35 -6.41
N GLY A 40 5.49 3.50 -6.08
CA GLY A 40 5.94 4.83 -6.43
C GLY A 40 5.10 5.89 -5.73
N ILE A 41 5.45 7.15 -5.95
CA ILE A 41 4.66 8.28 -5.47
C ILE A 41 3.50 8.47 -6.46
N ALA A 42 2.27 8.42 -5.95
CA ALA A 42 1.08 8.68 -6.74
C ALA A 42 1.14 10.09 -7.36
N ARG A 43 0.93 10.18 -8.65
CA ARG A 43 0.81 11.46 -9.35
C ARG A 43 -0.66 11.88 -9.35
N GLU A 44 -0.89 13.19 -9.25
CA GLU A 44 -2.24 13.78 -9.34
C GLU A 44 -3.25 13.32 -8.27
N GLY A 45 -2.79 12.81 -7.13
CA GLY A 45 -3.69 12.39 -6.04
C GLY A 45 -4.58 11.18 -6.38
N LYS A 46 -4.23 10.40 -7.39
CA LYS A 46 -4.94 9.17 -7.76
C LYS A 46 -4.22 7.94 -7.24
N ILE A 47 -4.99 6.96 -6.80
CA ILE A 47 -4.45 5.65 -6.41
C ILE A 47 -4.06 4.90 -7.69
N GLU A 48 -2.78 4.58 -7.80
CA GLU A 48 -2.23 3.79 -8.89
C GLU A 48 -2.58 2.31 -8.76
N LYS A 49 -2.33 1.55 -9.83
CA LYS A 49 -2.57 0.11 -9.82
C LYS A 49 -1.63 -0.61 -8.86
N PHE A 50 -2.18 -1.49 -8.04
CA PHE A 50 -1.42 -2.25 -7.06
C PHE A 50 -0.61 -3.37 -7.69
N LYS A 51 0.66 -3.47 -7.29
CA LYS A 51 1.57 -4.55 -7.69
C LYS A 51 1.29 -5.81 -6.85
N PRO A 52 1.33 -7.01 -7.44
CA PRO A 52 0.93 -8.24 -6.75
C PRO A 52 1.92 -8.74 -5.69
N GLY A 53 3.11 -8.15 -5.58
CA GLY A 53 4.18 -8.65 -4.71
C GLY A 53 3.77 -8.82 -3.25
N ALA A 54 3.09 -7.83 -2.68
CA ALA A 54 2.62 -7.90 -1.28
C ALA A 54 1.66 -9.08 -1.05
N ALA A 55 0.76 -9.34 -2.00
CA ALA A 55 -0.20 -10.41 -1.87
C ALA A 55 0.42 -11.81 -2.03
N LEU A 56 1.59 -11.93 -2.64
CA LEU A 56 2.32 -13.21 -2.67
C LEU A 56 2.78 -13.61 -1.26
N VAL A 57 3.26 -12.66 -0.46
CA VAL A 57 3.61 -12.92 0.95
C VAL A 57 2.38 -13.35 1.74
N CYS A 58 1.24 -12.68 1.54
CA CYS A 58 0.00 -13.08 2.20
C CYS A 58 -0.48 -14.47 1.76
N ALA A 59 -0.37 -14.79 0.47
CA ALA A 59 -0.77 -16.09 -0.08
C ALA A 59 0.08 -17.26 0.47
N SER A 60 1.37 -17.03 0.79
CA SER A 60 2.26 -18.05 1.35
C SER A 60 2.16 -18.16 2.88
N THR A 61 1.89 -17.05 3.57
CA THR A 61 1.91 -17.00 5.04
C THR A 61 0.52 -17.07 5.68
N GLY A 62 -0.55 -16.86 4.91
CA GLY A 62 -1.91 -16.72 5.45
C GLY A 62 -2.17 -15.39 6.16
N ALA A 63 -1.25 -14.42 6.09
CA ALA A 63 -1.42 -13.12 6.72
C ALA A 63 -2.56 -12.33 6.07
N CYS A 64 -3.42 -11.70 6.88
CA CYS A 64 -4.49 -10.85 6.38
C CYS A 64 -3.94 -9.53 5.80
N VAL A 65 -4.67 -8.97 4.83
CA VAL A 65 -4.40 -7.64 4.28
C VAL A 65 -5.36 -6.65 4.92
N VAL A 66 -4.82 -5.56 5.47
CA VAL A 66 -5.63 -4.45 6.00
C VAL A 66 -5.48 -3.27 5.05
N PRO A 67 -6.48 -3.01 4.18
CA PRO A 67 -6.45 -1.86 3.28
C PRO A 67 -6.50 -0.56 4.06
N MET A 68 -5.68 0.42 3.66
CA MET A 68 -5.66 1.74 4.27
C MET A 68 -5.56 2.81 3.18
N ALA A 69 -6.27 3.91 3.38
CA ALA A 69 -6.18 5.07 2.50
C ALA A 69 -5.67 6.28 3.27
N ILE A 70 -4.74 7.02 2.66
CA ILE A 70 -4.22 8.27 3.18
C ILE A 70 -4.71 9.39 2.27
N TYR A 71 -5.27 10.45 2.86
CA TYR A 71 -5.75 11.64 2.16
C TYR A 71 -5.16 12.90 2.75
N GLY A 72 -4.79 13.86 1.91
CA GLY A 72 -4.21 15.13 2.30
C GLY A 72 -2.78 15.32 1.79
N GLY A 73 -2.36 16.59 1.66
CA GLY A 73 -1.06 16.95 1.11
C GLY A 73 0.11 16.68 2.05
N TYR A 74 1.27 16.49 1.46
CA TYR A 74 2.55 16.39 2.16
C TYR A 74 3.04 17.80 2.54
N HIS A 75 2.86 18.18 3.81
CA HIS A 75 3.46 19.41 4.33
C HIS A 75 4.37 19.06 5.50
N MET A 76 5.67 19.31 5.34
CA MET A 76 6.67 18.85 6.31
C MET A 76 6.69 19.62 7.63
N VAL A 77 6.23 20.89 7.67
CA VAL A 77 6.36 21.73 8.86
C VAL A 77 5.05 22.47 9.22
N PHE A 78 4.34 22.99 8.24
CA PHE A 78 3.06 23.69 8.45
C PHE A 78 2.09 23.24 7.36
N GLY A 79 1.06 22.51 7.72
CA GLY A 79 0.08 22.08 6.74
C GLY A 79 -1.13 21.39 7.36
N ARG A 80 -2.10 21.06 6.50
CA ARG A 80 -3.30 20.37 6.92
C ARG A 80 -2.96 18.92 7.31
N ARG A 81 -3.65 18.41 8.33
CA ARG A 81 -3.42 17.05 8.84
C ARG A 81 -3.76 16.03 7.77
N GLN A 82 -2.86 15.07 7.55
CA GLN A 82 -3.18 13.88 6.82
C GLN A 82 -4.28 13.09 7.54
N ARG A 83 -5.11 12.44 6.75
CA ARG A 83 -6.22 11.62 7.22
C ARG A 83 -5.97 10.19 6.80
N LEU A 84 -6.01 9.31 7.75
CA LEU A 84 -5.90 7.87 7.53
C LEU A 84 -7.26 7.22 7.78
N LEU A 85 -7.71 6.43 6.84
CA LEU A 85 -8.88 5.56 7.00
C LEU A 85 -8.45 4.11 6.83
N VAL A 86 -8.78 3.30 7.82
CA VAL A 86 -8.48 1.87 7.87
C VAL A 86 -9.72 1.10 7.47
N GLY A 87 -9.57 0.17 6.54
CA GLY A 87 -10.65 -0.70 6.07
C GLY A 87 -10.77 -1.98 6.87
N THR A 88 -11.71 -2.80 6.44
CA THR A 88 -11.90 -4.15 7.02
C THR A 88 -10.77 -5.07 6.59
N PRO A 89 -10.21 -5.88 7.49
CA PRO A 89 -9.23 -6.88 7.14
C PRO A 89 -9.79 -7.85 6.09
N ILE A 90 -8.97 -8.16 5.08
CA ILE A 90 -9.24 -9.16 4.05
C ILE A 90 -8.41 -10.39 4.42
N GLU A 91 -9.08 -11.47 4.75
CA GLU A 91 -8.39 -12.72 5.06
C GLU A 91 -7.73 -13.30 3.82
N SER A 92 -6.56 -13.87 4.02
CA SER A 92 -5.76 -14.49 2.96
C SER A 92 -5.78 -16.00 3.16
N SER A 93 -6.68 -16.64 2.43
CA SER A 93 -6.79 -18.11 2.38
C SER A 93 -6.74 -18.54 0.92
N CYS A 94 -5.55 -18.97 0.48
CA CYS A 94 -5.39 -19.47 -0.88
C CYS A 94 -6.02 -20.87 -0.98
N PRO A 95 -7.03 -21.06 -1.86
CA PRO A 95 -7.61 -22.38 -2.06
C PRO A 95 -6.59 -23.37 -2.66
N ASP A 96 -6.64 -24.63 -2.26
CA ASP A 96 -5.71 -25.69 -2.71
C ASP A 96 -5.71 -25.90 -4.25
N ASN A 97 -6.83 -25.57 -4.89
CA ASN A 97 -7.00 -25.70 -6.35
C ASN A 97 -6.54 -24.46 -7.12
N MET A 98 -6.00 -23.44 -6.48
CA MET A 98 -5.57 -22.19 -7.10
C MET A 98 -4.07 -21.97 -6.92
N ARG A 99 -3.41 -21.46 -7.97
CA ARG A 99 -2.00 -21.06 -7.87
C ARG A 99 -1.86 -19.80 -7.03
N HIS A 100 -0.86 -19.74 -6.16
CA HIS A 100 -0.58 -18.56 -5.32
C HIS A 100 -0.49 -17.25 -6.13
N SER A 101 0.12 -17.31 -7.33
CA SER A 101 0.24 -16.13 -8.20
C SER A 101 -1.11 -15.63 -8.75
N GLN A 102 -2.04 -16.52 -8.98
CA GLN A 102 -3.39 -16.19 -9.44
C GLN A 102 -4.21 -15.63 -8.27
N TYR A 103 -4.14 -16.28 -7.12
CA TYR A 103 -4.77 -15.83 -5.89
C TYR A 103 -4.26 -14.45 -5.47
N ALA A 104 -2.94 -14.23 -5.51
CA ALA A 104 -2.33 -12.96 -5.19
C ALA A 104 -2.86 -11.79 -6.05
N LYS A 105 -3.11 -12.04 -7.35
CA LYS A 105 -3.73 -11.03 -8.22
C LYS A 105 -5.15 -10.68 -7.80
N GLN A 106 -5.95 -11.68 -7.41
CA GLN A 106 -7.33 -11.47 -6.95
C GLN A 106 -7.34 -10.72 -5.60
N LEU A 107 -6.53 -11.16 -4.64
CA LEU A 107 -6.40 -10.53 -3.34
C LEU A 107 -5.97 -9.06 -3.47
N MET A 108 -4.99 -8.80 -4.34
CA MET A 108 -4.50 -7.45 -4.57
C MET A 108 -5.55 -6.56 -5.24
N LYS A 109 -6.32 -7.13 -6.17
CA LYS A 109 -7.44 -6.40 -6.80
C LYS A 109 -8.51 -6.04 -5.77
N GLN A 110 -8.85 -6.94 -4.89
CA GLN A 110 -9.81 -6.69 -3.79
C GLN A 110 -9.29 -5.60 -2.84
N ALA A 111 -8.00 -5.65 -2.47
CA ALA A 111 -7.37 -4.64 -1.63
C ALA A 111 -7.34 -3.25 -2.32
N GLU A 112 -7.05 -3.22 -3.62
CA GLU A 112 -7.07 -1.99 -4.43
C GLU A 112 -8.47 -1.36 -4.47
N ASP A 113 -9.49 -2.17 -4.76
CA ASP A 113 -10.88 -1.69 -4.84
C ASP A 113 -11.35 -1.15 -3.49
N GLU A 114 -11.02 -1.83 -2.39
CA GLU A 114 -11.34 -1.35 -1.05
C GLU A 114 -10.58 -0.07 -0.71
N THR A 115 -9.29 0.02 -1.03
CA THR A 115 -8.51 1.25 -0.81
C THR A 115 -9.08 2.43 -1.60
N LYS A 116 -9.51 2.22 -2.85
CA LYS A 116 -10.18 3.24 -3.66
C LYS A 116 -11.51 3.68 -3.04
N ARG A 117 -12.27 2.75 -2.50
CA ARG A 117 -13.52 3.05 -1.78
C ARG A 117 -13.26 3.92 -0.55
N LEU A 118 -12.25 3.55 0.26
CA LEU A 118 -11.84 4.31 1.45
C LEU A 118 -11.35 5.72 1.08
N TYR A 119 -10.56 5.82 0.01
CA TYR A 119 -10.08 7.10 -0.50
C TYR A 119 -11.24 8.00 -0.94
N GLY A 120 -12.22 7.46 -1.66
CA GLY A 120 -13.42 8.19 -2.07
C GLY A 120 -14.23 8.72 -0.89
N ILE A 121 -14.33 7.97 0.22
CA ILE A 121 -14.97 8.44 1.46
C ILE A 121 -14.23 9.66 2.03
N LEU A 122 -12.89 9.59 2.08
CA LEU A 122 -12.07 10.70 2.56
C LEU A 122 -12.17 11.92 1.66
N GLU A 123 -12.13 11.72 0.34
CA GLU A 123 -12.27 12.78 -0.66
C GLU A 123 -13.63 13.46 -0.57
N GLN A 124 -14.71 12.70 -0.47
CA GLN A 124 -16.06 13.24 -0.32
C GLN A 124 -16.20 14.07 0.96
N LYS A 125 -15.59 13.60 2.05
CA LYS A 125 -15.69 14.26 3.36
C LYS A 125 -14.81 15.50 3.48
N TYR A 126 -13.62 15.47 2.88
CA TYR A 126 -12.58 16.48 3.10
C TYR A 126 -12.13 17.22 1.85
N GLY A 127 -12.45 16.72 0.65
CA GLY A 127 -12.00 17.29 -0.63
C GLY A 127 -12.44 18.73 -0.88
N LYS A 128 -13.58 19.15 -0.33
CA LYS A 128 -14.03 20.55 -0.42
C LYS A 128 -13.24 21.51 0.47
N THR A 129 -12.58 20.99 1.50
CA THR A 129 -11.80 21.77 2.47
C THR A 129 -10.31 21.69 2.20
N ASP A 130 -9.88 20.64 1.52
CA ASP A 130 -8.51 20.41 1.13
C ASP A 130 -8.37 20.70 -0.38
N THR A 131 -8.37 21.98 -0.76
CA THR A 131 -7.89 22.34 -2.09
C THR A 131 -6.45 21.84 -2.20
N TYR A 132 -6.27 20.80 -2.97
CA TYR A 132 -4.97 20.34 -3.46
C TYR A 132 -4.43 21.49 -4.31
N THR A 133 -3.80 22.45 -3.67
CA THR A 133 -3.15 23.52 -4.41
C THR A 133 -1.95 22.90 -5.09
N GLU A 134 -1.89 23.08 -6.38
CA GLU A 134 -0.92 22.84 -7.43
C GLU A 134 0.59 23.00 -7.10
N SER A 135 1.02 22.75 -5.86
CA SER A 135 2.40 22.96 -5.43
C SER A 135 3.34 21.78 -5.73
N TYR A 136 2.90 20.80 -6.51
CA TYR A 136 3.74 19.72 -7.00
C TYR A 136 3.71 19.66 -8.56
N ALA A 137 3.91 20.79 -9.19
CA ALA A 137 4.41 20.79 -10.55
C ALA A 137 5.94 20.56 -10.44
N PRO A 138 6.50 19.45 -10.96
CA PRO A 138 7.95 19.34 -11.07
C PRO A 138 8.40 20.48 -11.98
N ALA A 139 9.38 21.26 -11.51
CA ALA A 139 10.06 22.20 -12.36
C ALA A 139 10.54 21.46 -13.60
N GLU A 140 10.07 21.86 -14.77
CA GLU A 140 10.57 21.40 -16.06
C GLU A 140 12.08 21.69 -16.10
N GLN A 141 12.89 20.66 -16.19
CA GLN A 141 14.28 20.72 -16.65
C GLN A 141 14.37 20.00 -17.97
#